data_fc49c2622c519aed5c0629318c2fb2a4
#
_entry.id   fc49c2622c519aed5c0629318c2fb2a4
#
_cell.length_a   1.000
_cell.length_b   1.000
_cell.length_c   1.000
_cell.angle_alpha   90.00
_cell.angle_beta   90.00
_cell.angle_gamma   90.00
#
_symmetry.space_group_name_H-M   'P 1'
#
loop_
_entity.id
_entity.type
_entity.pdbx_description
1 polymer ?
#
loop_
_entity_poly.entity_id
_entity_poly.type
_entity_poly.pdbx_seq_one_letter_code
_entity_poly.pdbx_strand_id
1 'polypeptide(L)'
;MIKAGFVTGFLGGCAIALAAQSPVTFNKDIAPIFQRACQNCHRPGSIAPMSLLTYQDARPWARSIKVKVVKRQMPPWHIDRSVGVDKFKDDPSLSDAEVATISAWVDQGAPEGSPGDMPPPRQFTELDKVGRDRVVDRWDDLRGLQNEGVYLAPEAV
;
A
#
# COMPACT_ATOMS: atom_id res chain seq x y z
N MET A 1 -26.34 -63.01 41.47
CA MET A 1 -26.77 -62.43 40.20
C MET A 1 -26.40 -60.98 40.19
N ILE A 2 -25.26 -60.64 39.53
CA ILE A 2 -24.72 -59.28 39.46
C ILE A 2 -25.01 -58.79 38.05
N LYS A 3 -25.82 -57.70 37.91
CA LYS A 3 -26.10 -57.05 36.64
C LYS A 3 -25.03 -56.00 36.36
N ALA A 4 -24.20 -56.23 35.34
CA ALA A 4 -23.25 -55.25 34.82
C ALA A 4 -24.02 -54.21 33.94
N GLY A 5 -24.02 -52.96 34.38
CA GLY A 5 -24.53 -51.81 33.58
C GLY A 5 -23.44 -51.27 32.65
N PHE A 6 -23.71 -51.31 31.35
CA PHE A 6 -22.89 -50.75 30.32
C PHE A 6 -23.17 -49.22 30.23
N VAL A 7 -22.18 -48.40 30.61
CA VAL A 7 -22.27 -46.93 30.41
C VAL A 7 -21.60 -46.60 29.06
N THR A 8 -22.43 -46.30 28.07
CA THR A 8 -21.99 -45.85 26.75
C THR A 8 -21.71 -44.34 26.82
N GLY A 9 -20.42 -43.98 26.95
CA GLY A 9 -19.98 -42.60 26.89
C GLY A 9 -20.02 -42.05 25.44
N PHE A 10 -20.91 -41.09 25.20
CA PHE A 10 -20.99 -40.39 23.93
C PHE A 10 -19.93 -39.28 23.90
N LEU A 11 -18.79 -39.54 23.25
CA LEU A 11 -17.78 -38.52 22.96
C LEU A 11 -18.29 -37.65 21.79
N GLY A 12 -18.96 -36.54 22.12
CA GLY A 12 -19.33 -35.52 21.17
C GLY A 12 -18.09 -34.76 20.67
N GLY A 13 -17.59 -35.16 19.51
CA GLY A 13 -16.52 -34.41 18.82
C GLY A 13 -17.03 -33.07 18.33
N CYS A 14 -16.60 -31.98 18.97
CA CYS A 14 -16.82 -30.62 18.49
C CYS A 14 -15.92 -30.39 17.25
N ALA A 15 -16.45 -30.57 16.05
CA ALA A 15 -15.78 -30.20 14.81
C ALA A 15 -15.77 -28.67 14.71
N ILE A 16 -14.61 -28.08 15.02
CA ILE A 16 -14.35 -26.65 14.74
C ILE A 16 -14.22 -26.53 13.24
N ALA A 17 -15.29 -26.04 12.58
CA ALA A 17 -15.24 -25.66 11.18
C ALA A 17 -14.31 -24.43 11.07
N LEU A 18 -13.05 -24.62 10.62
CA LEU A 18 -12.23 -23.52 10.16
C LEU A 18 -12.92 -22.92 8.95
N ALA A 19 -13.53 -21.75 9.12
CA ALA A 19 -14.02 -20.96 8.01
C ALA A 19 -12.82 -20.63 7.12
N ALA A 20 -12.73 -21.25 5.96
CA ALA A 20 -11.72 -20.92 4.95
C ALA A 20 -11.95 -19.46 4.52
N GLN A 21 -11.08 -18.56 4.95
CA GLN A 21 -11.12 -17.18 4.49
C GLN A 21 -10.86 -17.16 2.98
N SER A 22 -11.68 -16.42 2.25
CA SER A 22 -11.46 -16.24 0.80
C SER A 22 -10.06 -15.69 0.58
N PRO A 23 -9.33 -16.19 -0.43
CA PRO A 23 -7.97 -15.73 -0.69
C PRO A 23 -7.98 -14.24 -1.03
N VAL A 24 -7.00 -13.52 -0.48
CA VAL A 24 -6.75 -12.12 -0.84
C VAL A 24 -6.20 -12.07 -2.26
N THR A 25 -6.82 -11.27 -3.13
CA THR A 25 -6.45 -11.19 -4.54
C THR A 25 -6.01 -9.79 -4.94
N PHE A 26 -5.22 -9.71 -6.02
CA PHE A 26 -4.75 -8.42 -6.52
C PHE A 26 -5.92 -7.53 -6.95
N ASN A 27 -6.78 -8.03 -7.84
CA ASN A 27 -7.84 -7.24 -8.46
C ASN A 27 -8.82 -6.68 -7.43
N LYS A 28 -9.22 -7.49 -6.44
CA LYS A 28 -10.22 -7.12 -5.45
C LYS A 28 -9.64 -6.31 -4.29
N ASP A 29 -8.51 -6.77 -3.74
CA ASP A 29 -8.05 -6.31 -2.43
C ASP A 29 -6.82 -5.41 -2.52
N ILE A 30 -5.91 -5.65 -3.49
CA ILE A 30 -4.64 -4.94 -3.59
C ILE A 30 -4.71 -3.74 -4.52
N ALA A 31 -5.37 -3.87 -5.67
CA ALA A 31 -5.46 -2.79 -6.64
C ALA A 31 -6.06 -1.50 -6.07
N PRO A 32 -7.14 -1.53 -5.24
CA PRO A 32 -7.65 -0.32 -4.59
C PRO A 32 -6.62 0.35 -3.66
N ILE A 33 -5.85 -0.44 -2.91
CA ILE A 33 -4.79 0.07 -2.03
C ILE A 33 -3.70 0.73 -2.87
N PHE A 34 -3.25 0.06 -3.96
CA PHE A 34 -2.20 0.58 -4.82
C PHE A 34 -2.63 1.86 -5.56
N GLN A 35 -3.88 1.92 -6.02
CA GLN A 35 -4.44 3.13 -6.63
C GLN A 35 -4.39 4.32 -5.67
N ARG A 36 -4.72 4.12 -4.41
CA ARG A 36 -4.72 5.19 -3.41
C ARG A 36 -3.30 5.60 -2.98
N ALA A 37 -2.45 4.63 -2.65
CA ALA A 37 -1.22 4.87 -1.89
C ALA A 37 0.08 4.76 -2.69
N CYS A 38 0.08 4.09 -3.85
CA CYS A 38 1.31 3.73 -4.55
C CYS A 38 1.43 4.36 -5.94
N GLN A 39 0.33 4.38 -6.71
CA GLN A 39 0.36 4.69 -8.14
C GLN A 39 0.66 6.16 -8.46
N ASN A 40 0.59 7.07 -7.49
CA ASN A 40 1.05 8.45 -7.70
C ASN A 40 2.53 8.49 -8.11
N CYS A 41 3.34 7.63 -7.50
CA CYS A 41 4.77 7.55 -7.77
C CYS A 41 5.13 6.36 -8.66
N HIS A 42 4.46 5.21 -8.51
CA HIS A 42 4.75 3.95 -9.21
C HIS A 42 3.93 3.83 -10.50
N ARG A 43 4.24 4.64 -11.51
CA ARG A 43 3.65 4.65 -12.85
C ARG A 43 4.66 5.12 -13.88
N PRO A 44 4.45 4.81 -15.17
CA PRO A 44 5.33 5.32 -16.24
C PRO A 44 5.43 6.84 -16.22
N GLY A 45 6.64 7.36 -16.39
CA GLY A 45 6.91 8.79 -16.40
C GLY A 45 6.83 9.48 -15.03
N SER A 46 6.75 8.71 -13.92
CA SER A 46 6.80 9.26 -12.58
C SER A 46 8.13 8.93 -11.88
N ILE A 47 8.24 9.24 -10.59
CA ILE A 47 9.51 9.21 -9.84
C ILE A 47 9.99 7.80 -9.48
N ALA A 48 9.09 6.82 -9.34
CA ALA A 48 9.45 5.47 -8.92
C ALA A 48 9.93 4.61 -10.11
N PRO A 49 10.87 3.65 -9.87
CA PRO A 49 11.54 2.92 -10.95
C PRO A 49 10.68 1.85 -11.63
N MET A 50 9.57 1.41 -11.00
CA MET A 50 8.69 0.38 -11.56
C MET A 50 7.24 0.84 -11.50
N SER A 51 6.45 0.36 -12.46
CA SER A 51 4.99 0.53 -12.48
C SER A 51 4.31 -0.42 -11.48
N LEU A 52 3.21 0.02 -10.88
CA LEU A 52 2.30 -0.78 -10.08
C LEU A 52 0.84 -0.59 -10.56
N LEU A 53 0.66 -0.33 -11.86
CA LEU A 53 -0.66 -0.07 -12.44
C LEU A 53 -1.44 -1.36 -12.67
N THR A 54 -0.76 -2.43 -13.03
CA THR A 54 -1.35 -3.72 -13.38
C THR A 54 -0.83 -4.84 -12.48
N TYR A 55 -1.54 -5.97 -12.49
CA TYR A 55 -1.07 -7.19 -11.83
C TYR A 55 0.30 -7.64 -12.37
N GLN A 56 0.46 -7.63 -13.70
CA GLN A 56 1.69 -8.04 -14.37
C GLN A 56 2.87 -7.17 -13.96
N ASP A 57 2.66 -5.86 -13.78
CA ASP A 57 3.68 -4.94 -13.28
C ASP A 57 4.03 -5.22 -11.81
N ALA A 58 3.03 -5.47 -10.97
CA ALA A 58 3.19 -5.57 -9.53
C ALA A 58 3.71 -6.95 -9.07
N ARG A 59 3.26 -8.03 -9.72
CA ARG A 59 3.52 -9.42 -9.30
C ARG A 59 5.00 -9.75 -9.13
N PRO A 60 5.92 -9.36 -10.03
CA PRO A 60 7.36 -9.62 -9.87
C PRO A 60 7.95 -8.98 -8.61
N TRP A 61 7.37 -7.89 -8.14
CA TRP A 61 7.84 -7.11 -6.99
C TRP A 61 7.14 -7.47 -5.67
N ALA A 62 6.19 -8.39 -5.68
CA ALA A 62 5.32 -8.68 -4.53
C ALA A 62 6.10 -8.87 -3.22
N ARG A 63 7.17 -9.66 -3.22
CA ARG A 63 8.00 -9.89 -2.03
C ARG A 63 8.69 -8.60 -1.54
N SER A 64 9.22 -7.81 -2.46
CA SER A 64 9.89 -6.54 -2.14
C SER A 64 8.88 -5.53 -1.61
N ILE A 65 7.68 -5.47 -2.18
CA ILE A 65 6.56 -4.63 -1.72
C ILE A 65 6.24 -4.99 -0.26
N LYS A 66 6.00 -6.27 0.05
CA LYS A 66 5.73 -6.73 1.42
C LYS A 66 6.82 -6.26 2.39
N VAL A 67 8.08 -6.48 2.06
CA VAL A 67 9.20 -6.06 2.93
C VAL A 67 9.18 -4.55 3.19
N LYS A 68 8.92 -3.75 2.17
CA LYS A 68 8.92 -2.28 2.29
C LYS A 68 7.72 -1.74 3.07
N VAL A 69 6.53 -2.30 2.86
CA VAL A 69 5.32 -1.84 3.57
C VAL A 69 5.31 -2.29 5.03
N VAL A 70 5.77 -3.51 5.34
CA VAL A 70 5.89 -4.00 6.73
C VAL A 70 6.88 -3.16 7.53
N LYS A 71 7.99 -2.74 6.90
CA LYS A 71 8.98 -1.84 7.52
C LYS A 71 8.54 -0.38 7.51
N ARG A 72 7.36 -0.05 7.02
CA ARG A 72 6.87 1.34 6.86
C ARG A 72 7.80 2.24 6.03
N GLN A 73 8.59 1.64 5.12
CA GLN A 73 9.47 2.36 4.21
C GLN A 73 8.75 2.83 2.93
N MET A 74 7.58 2.24 2.63
CA MET A 74 6.69 2.61 1.53
C MET A 74 5.23 2.60 2.02
N PRO A 75 4.47 3.63 1.64
CA PRO A 75 4.88 4.89 0.99
C PRO A 75 5.90 5.67 1.81
N PRO A 76 6.79 6.50 1.20
CA PRO A 76 7.79 7.30 1.91
C PRO A 76 7.16 8.53 2.58
N TRP A 77 6.17 8.30 3.41
CA TRP A 77 5.37 9.30 4.10
C TRP A 77 5.56 9.16 5.60
N HIS A 78 6.60 9.83 6.10
CA HIS A 78 7.05 9.70 7.49
C HIS A 78 6.39 10.75 8.38
N ILE A 79 5.10 10.56 8.67
CA ILE A 79 4.37 11.41 9.60
C ILE A 79 4.33 10.72 10.96
N ASP A 80 4.80 11.43 11.99
CA ASP A 80 4.59 11.02 13.36
C ASP A 80 3.17 11.43 13.80
N ARG A 81 2.28 10.45 13.87
CA ARG A 81 0.89 10.65 14.25
C ARG A 81 0.68 10.91 15.74
N SER A 82 1.74 10.81 16.54
CA SER A 82 1.70 11.13 17.98
C SER A 82 1.88 12.62 18.27
N VAL A 83 2.27 13.40 17.25
CA VAL A 83 2.60 14.84 17.40
C VAL A 83 1.74 15.70 16.47
N GLY A 84 1.05 16.65 17.03
CA GLY A 84 0.33 17.69 16.28
C GLY A 84 -0.94 17.23 15.59
N VAL A 85 -1.11 17.59 14.30
CA VAL A 85 -2.27 17.25 13.49
C VAL A 85 -2.11 15.86 12.91
N ASP A 86 -3.07 14.97 13.16
CA ASP A 86 -3.06 13.57 12.70
C ASP A 86 -3.85 13.33 11.39
N LYS A 87 -4.50 14.37 10.84
CA LYS A 87 -5.32 14.32 9.64
C LYS A 87 -4.71 15.18 8.54
N PHE A 88 -4.28 14.50 7.48
CA PHE A 88 -3.70 15.16 6.31
C PHE A 88 -4.58 14.92 5.09
N LYS A 89 -4.69 15.95 4.25
CA LYS A 89 -5.32 15.80 2.94
C LYS A 89 -4.48 14.85 2.09
N ASP A 90 -5.17 13.91 1.42
CA ASP A 90 -4.54 12.96 0.48
C ASP A 90 -3.42 12.11 1.11
N ASP A 91 -3.55 11.77 2.39
CA ASP A 91 -2.61 10.94 3.15
C ASP A 91 -2.41 9.56 2.48
N PRO A 92 -1.22 9.27 1.93
CA PRO A 92 -0.92 8.00 1.29
C PRO A 92 -0.54 6.88 2.27
N SER A 93 -0.49 7.16 3.57
CA SER A 93 -0.12 6.17 4.58
C SER A 93 -0.99 4.92 4.49
N LEU A 94 -0.38 3.77 4.79
CA LEU A 94 -1.08 2.51 4.90
C LEU A 94 -1.52 2.28 6.36
N SER A 95 -2.77 1.90 6.54
CA SER A 95 -3.25 1.37 7.82
C SER A 95 -2.63 0.00 8.13
N ASP A 96 -2.70 -0.44 9.39
CA ASP A 96 -2.23 -1.78 9.77
C ASP A 96 -3.01 -2.87 9.04
N ALA A 97 -4.31 -2.67 8.81
CA ALA A 97 -5.14 -3.58 8.04
C ALA A 97 -4.68 -3.71 6.58
N GLU A 98 -4.34 -2.60 5.93
CA GLU A 98 -3.83 -2.62 4.54
C GLU A 98 -2.45 -3.29 4.45
N VAL A 99 -1.57 -3.05 5.42
CA VAL A 99 -0.28 -3.77 5.50
C VAL A 99 -0.48 -5.26 5.69
N ALA A 100 -1.43 -5.66 6.56
CA ALA A 100 -1.77 -7.07 6.75
C ALA A 100 -2.36 -7.69 5.48
N THR A 101 -3.24 -6.97 4.77
CA THR A 101 -3.82 -7.42 3.49
C THR A 101 -2.74 -7.64 2.42
N ILE A 102 -1.82 -6.68 2.24
CA ILE A 102 -0.70 -6.83 1.31
C ILE A 102 0.19 -8.03 1.70
N SER A 103 0.46 -8.18 3.00
CA SER A 103 1.28 -9.30 3.49
C SER A 103 0.61 -10.64 3.21
N ALA A 104 -0.69 -10.77 3.51
CA ALA A 104 -1.46 -11.97 3.27
C ALA A 104 -1.52 -12.33 1.77
N TRP A 105 -1.72 -11.33 0.90
CA TRP A 105 -1.66 -11.53 -0.55
C TRP A 105 -0.34 -12.16 -1.00
N VAL A 106 0.78 -11.62 -0.52
CA VAL A 106 2.11 -12.13 -0.88
C VAL A 106 2.33 -13.53 -0.35
N ASP A 107 1.93 -13.81 0.91
CA ASP A 107 2.09 -15.12 1.56
C ASP A 107 1.25 -16.22 0.89
N GLN A 108 0.11 -15.85 0.30
CA GLN A 108 -0.74 -16.73 -0.49
C GLN A 108 -0.25 -16.93 -1.93
N GLY A 109 0.95 -16.44 -2.29
CA GLY A 109 1.52 -16.58 -3.62
C GLY A 109 1.15 -15.45 -4.59
N ALA A 110 0.60 -14.37 -4.08
CA ALA A 110 0.21 -13.18 -4.84
C ALA A 110 -0.75 -13.49 -6.01
N PRO A 111 -1.94 -14.07 -5.77
CA PRO A 111 -2.90 -14.39 -6.82
C PRO A 111 -3.52 -13.13 -7.44
N GLU A 112 -3.87 -13.21 -8.75
CA GLU A 112 -4.48 -12.10 -9.50
C GLU A 112 -5.94 -11.86 -9.10
N GLY A 113 -6.72 -12.91 -9.03
CA GLY A 113 -8.17 -12.82 -8.79
C GLY A 113 -8.99 -12.69 -10.07
N SER A 114 -10.30 -12.46 -9.92
CA SER A 114 -11.22 -12.32 -11.05
C SER A 114 -10.99 -10.98 -11.77
N PRO A 115 -10.94 -10.95 -13.11
CA PRO A 115 -10.86 -9.69 -13.87
C PRO A 115 -12.02 -8.72 -13.59
N GLY A 116 -13.20 -9.26 -13.26
CA GLY A 116 -14.38 -8.44 -12.94
C GLY A 116 -14.28 -7.68 -11.62
N ASP A 117 -13.34 -8.05 -10.74
CA ASP A 117 -13.11 -7.38 -9.46
C ASP A 117 -12.11 -6.22 -9.58
N MET A 118 -11.47 -6.05 -10.75
CA MET A 118 -10.49 -4.98 -10.96
C MET A 118 -11.20 -3.62 -10.98
N PRO A 119 -10.80 -2.68 -10.11
CA PRO A 119 -11.37 -1.34 -10.13
C PRO A 119 -11.01 -0.61 -11.42
N PRO A 120 -11.82 0.38 -11.84
CA PRO A 120 -11.49 1.23 -12.98
C PRO A 120 -10.09 1.84 -12.83
N PRO A 121 -9.32 1.94 -13.93
CA PRO A 121 -7.99 2.55 -13.89
C PRO A 121 -8.07 3.99 -13.36
N ARG A 122 -7.13 4.34 -12.50
CA ARG A 122 -7.02 5.71 -11.99
C ARG A 122 -6.62 6.65 -13.11
N GLN A 123 -7.32 7.77 -13.20
CA GLN A 123 -6.95 8.86 -14.12
C GLN A 123 -5.94 9.77 -13.42
N PHE A 124 -4.83 10.05 -14.09
CA PHE A 124 -3.80 10.96 -13.62
C PHE A 124 -3.89 12.26 -14.42
N THR A 125 -4.02 13.38 -13.73
CA THR A 125 -4.09 14.69 -14.38
C THR A 125 -2.70 15.19 -14.76
N GLU A 126 -2.63 16.13 -15.71
CA GLU A 126 -1.37 16.82 -16.05
C GLU A 126 -0.76 17.57 -14.84
N LEU A 127 -1.60 17.96 -13.86
CA LEU A 127 -1.13 18.55 -12.60
C LEU A 127 -0.24 17.60 -11.78
N ASP A 128 -0.44 16.28 -11.91
CA ASP A 128 0.43 15.29 -11.28
C ASP A 128 1.85 15.27 -11.89
N LYS A 129 1.98 15.76 -13.14
CA LYS A 129 3.28 15.97 -13.82
C LYS A 129 3.85 17.35 -13.51
N VAL A 130 3.01 18.37 -13.57
CA VAL A 130 3.37 19.79 -13.39
C VAL A 130 3.95 20.07 -12.00
N GLY A 131 3.55 19.33 -10.97
CA GLY A 131 4.13 19.49 -9.63
C GLY A 131 5.64 19.30 -9.61
N ARG A 132 6.14 18.33 -10.39
CA ARG A 132 7.59 18.04 -10.48
C ARG A 132 8.31 19.09 -11.32
N ASP A 133 7.78 19.41 -12.49
CA ASP A 133 8.40 20.34 -13.44
C ASP A 133 8.46 21.75 -12.84
N ARG A 134 7.39 22.20 -12.17
CA ARG A 134 7.37 23.49 -11.45
C ARG A 134 8.33 23.55 -10.25
N VAL A 135 8.55 22.43 -9.57
CA VAL A 135 9.54 22.40 -8.46
C VAL A 135 10.94 22.51 -9.02
N VAL A 136 11.24 21.83 -10.13
CA VAL A 136 12.54 21.91 -10.79
C VAL A 136 12.78 23.31 -11.34
N ASP A 137 11.83 23.88 -12.07
CA ASP A 137 11.91 25.24 -12.61
C ASP A 137 12.11 26.27 -11.48
N ARG A 138 11.39 26.12 -10.38
CA ARG A 138 11.55 27.01 -9.22
C ARG A 138 12.90 26.87 -8.52
N TRP A 139 13.49 25.66 -8.51
CA TRP A 139 14.85 25.47 -8.00
C TRP A 139 15.90 26.10 -8.91
N ASP A 140 15.69 26.08 -10.21
CA ASP A 140 16.59 26.71 -11.17
C ASP A 140 16.48 28.25 -11.11
N ASP A 141 15.27 28.78 -10.92
CA ASP A 141 15.00 30.19 -10.63
C ASP A 141 15.69 30.62 -9.31
N LEU A 142 15.61 29.82 -8.25
CA LEU A 142 16.25 30.12 -6.96
C LEU A 142 17.79 30.03 -7.05
N ARG A 143 18.35 29.15 -7.88
CA ARG A 143 19.78 29.13 -8.17
C ARG A 143 20.24 30.37 -8.94
N GLY A 144 19.42 30.86 -9.86
CA GLY A 144 19.63 32.12 -10.52
C GLY A 144 19.76 33.27 -9.54
N LEU A 145 18.84 33.37 -8.58
CA LEU A 145 18.85 34.39 -7.53
C LEU A 145 20.07 34.27 -6.59
N GLN A 146 20.55 33.07 -6.29
CA GLN A 146 21.77 32.87 -5.52
C GLN A 146 23.01 33.39 -6.26
N ASN A 147 23.06 33.25 -7.58
CA ASN A 147 24.14 33.74 -8.41
C ASN A 147 24.12 35.28 -8.54
N GLU A 148 22.97 35.91 -8.31
CA GLU A 148 22.81 37.37 -8.29
C GLU A 148 23.08 37.97 -6.90
N GLY A 149 23.55 37.20 -5.93
CA GLY A 149 23.94 37.67 -4.59
C GLY A 149 22.76 37.92 -3.65
N VAL A 150 21.56 37.42 -3.96
CA VAL A 150 20.42 37.44 -3.06
C VAL A 150 20.59 36.33 -2.03
N TYR A 151 21.10 36.68 -0.86
CA TYR A 151 21.15 35.79 0.31
C TYR A 151 19.73 35.57 0.83
N LEU A 152 19.18 34.37 0.65
CA LEU A 152 18.03 33.92 1.44
C LEU A 152 18.58 33.59 2.82
N ALA A 153 18.16 34.35 3.84
CA ALA A 153 18.55 34.11 5.22
C ALA A 153 18.13 32.67 5.63
N PRO A 154 18.98 31.95 6.41
CA PRO A 154 18.69 30.57 6.83
C PRO A 154 17.47 30.42 7.74
N GLU A 155 16.84 31.52 8.16
CA GLU A 155 15.68 31.56 9.07
C GLU A 155 14.33 31.42 8.36
N ALA A 156 14.31 31.21 7.03
CA ALA A 156 13.08 31.12 6.23
C ALA A 156 12.78 29.68 5.74
N VAL A 157 13.37 28.64 6.33
CA VAL A 157 13.10 27.23 6.05
C VAL A 157 12.51 26.55 7.26
#